data_377b5b76d8ebaaf5e4343cd6f5639747
#
_entry.id   377b5b76d8ebaaf5e4343cd6f5639747
#
_cell.length_a   1.000
_cell.length_b   1.000
_cell.length_c   1.000
_cell.angle_alpha   90.00
_cell.angle_beta   90.00
_cell.angle_gamma   90.00
#
_symmetry.space_group_name_H-M   'P 1'
#
loop_
_entity.id
_entity.type
_entity.pdbx_description
1 polymer ?
#
loop_
_entity_poly.entity_id
_entity_poly.type
_entity_poly.pdbx_seq_one_letter_code
_entity_poly.pdbx_strand_id
1 'polypeptide(L)'
;AGPTTLLSNFFCFPRSPPMADREEMEGERTKRVLVVGGSGYLGQHLLAALASGGVDVAFTHHREAAPQQLVDALPGIRAFRADLRSGDGLEAISSSFGQPHVIVNCAAISVPRACETDPAAAMATNVPSSLVDWSLSFGNDMSLFIHLSTDQVYEGVKFFYKEEDETLPVNMYGKSKVAAEKFITEKCSNYAILRSSIIYGPQTISPVEKSLPIQWMDDVLSKGQEVNFFNDEYRCPVYVQDMVDVILSLTNSWLSDGRKVQVLLNVGGPDRVSRLQMAESVADARGYSHSTIKSVSASSVNRGVASPPDISMDITKLTQMLSIQPVTFKDGVRAILDREAST
;
A
#
# COMPACT_ATOMS: atom_id res chain seq x y z
N ALA A 1 -23.78 -54.02 -35.28
CA ALA A 1 -24.55 -52.85 -34.83
C ALA A 1 -25.01 -53.10 -33.39
N GLY A 2 -24.34 -52.56 -32.43
CA GLY A 2 -24.71 -52.62 -31.01
C GLY A 2 -24.77 -51.20 -30.45
N PRO A 3 -25.69 -50.89 -29.54
CA PRO A 3 -25.94 -49.52 -29.12
C PRO A 3 -24.96 -49.05 -28.06
N THR A 4 -24.53 -47.79 -28.19
CA THR A 4 -23.66 -47.07 -27.30
C THR A 4 -24.44 -46.59 -26.08
N THR A 5 -24.06 -47.05 -24.90
CA THR A 5 -24.66 -46.61 -23.61
C THR A 5 -24.03 -45.32 -23.14
N LEU A 6 -24.81 -44.26 -23.05
CA LEU A 6 -24.46 -42.98 -22.44
C LEU A 6 -24.47 -43.11 -20.89
N LEU A 7 -23.31 -42.97 -20.27
CA LEU A 7 -23.15 -42.83 -18.82
C LEU A 7 -23.46 -41.39 -18.40
N SER A 8 -24.57 -41.18 -17.71
CA SER A 8 -24.95 -39.95 -17.04
C SER A 8 -24.18 -39.84 -15.73
N ASN A 9 -23.25 -38.88 -15.67
CA ASN A 9 -22.57 -38.48 -14.42
C ASN A 9 -23.56 -37.70 -13.54
N PHE A 10 -24.09 -38.32 -12.51
CA PHE A 10 -24.76 -37.66 -11.42
C PHE A 10 -23.73 -36.94 -10.53
N PHE A 11 -23.71 -35.62 -10.56
CA PHE A 11 -23.03 -34.82 -9.54
C PHE A 11 -23.75 -34.98 -8.21
N CYS A 12 -23.12 -35.69 -7.28
CA CYS A 12 -23.57 -35.81 -5.90
C CYS A 12 -23.12 -34.56 -5.16
N PHE A 13 -24.03 -33.65 -4.81
CA PHE A 13 -23.77 -32.57 -3.88
C PHE A 13 -23.55 -33.16 -2.48
N PRO A 14 -22.50 -32.74 -1.74
CA PRO A 14 -22.32 -33.19 -0.37
C PRO A 14 -23.52 -32.73 0.47
N ARG A 15 -24.11 -33.65 1.23
CA ARG A 15 -25.16 -33.36 2.22
C ARG A 15 -24.59 -32.45 3.30
N SER A 16 -25.39 -31.48 3.72
CA SER A 16 -25.07 -30.61 4.87
C SER A 16 -24.71 -31.47 6.10
N PRO A 17 -23.66 -31.11 6.86
CA PRO A 17 -23.27 -31.86 8.06
C PRO A 17 -24.40 -31.88 9.11
N PRO A 18 -24.49 -32.91 9.94
CA PRO A 18 -25.47 -33.00 11.01
C PRO A 18 -25.27 -31.91 12.08
N MET A 19 -26.31 -31.55 12.81
CA MET A 19 -26.33 -30.41 13.77
C MET A 19 -25.23 -30.46 14.85
N ALA A 20 -24.70 -31.63 15.19
CA ALA A 20 -23.60 -31.81 16.15
C ALA A 20 -22.27 -31.21 15.64
N ASP A 21 -22.04 -31.22 14.31
CA ASP A 21 -20.80 -30.68 13.71
C ASP A 21 -20.86 -29.14 13.58
N ARG A 22 -22.01 -28.52 13.79
CA ARG A 22 -22.16 -27.05 13.81
C ARG A 22 -21.70 -26.42 15.13
N GLU A 23 -21.82 -27.11 16.25
CA GLU A 23 -21.35 -26.60 17.55
C GLU A 23 -19.83 -26.64 17.67
N GLU A 24 -19.12 -27.58 16.99
CA GLU A 24 -17.65 -27.58 16.92
C GLU A 24 -17.09 -26.52 15.98
N MET A 25 -17.86 -26.01 15.01
CA MET A 25 -17.43 -24.91 14.10
C MET A 25 -17.58 -23.51 14.72
N GLU A 26 -18.31 -23.34 15.81
CA GLU A 26 -18.45 -22.04 16.53
C GLU A 26 -17.17 -21.64 17.30
N GLY A 27 -16.15 -22.47 17.33
CA GLY A 27 -14.86 -22.20 17.97
C GLY A 27 -13.77 -21.60 17.05
N GLU A 28 -14.01 -21.38 15.77
CA GLU A 28 -13.00 -20.78 14.88
C GLU A 28 -12.91 -19.28 15.19
N ARG A 29 -11.81 -18.91 15.91
CA ARG A 29 -11.57 -17.53 16.31
C ARG A 29 -11.53 -16.65 15.07
N THR A 30 -12.44 -15.69 14.97
CA THR A 30 -12.51 -14.72 13.88
C THR A 30 -11.14 -14.13 13.61
N LYS A 31 -10.65 -14.23 12.38
CA LYS A 31 -9.35 -13.68 11.98
C LYS A 31 -9.41 -12.16 12.03
N ARG A 32 -8.36 -11.51 12.52
CA ARG A 32 -8.31 -10.07 12.76
C ARG A 32 -7.20 -9.40 11.96
N VAL A 33 -7.53 -8.32 11.27
CA VAL A 33 -6.58 -7.50 10.50
C VAL A 33 -6.60 -6.07 11.05
N LEU A 34 -5.44 -5.55 11.42
CA LEU A 34 -5.24 -4.18 11.84
C LEU A 34 -4.53 -3.39 10.75
N VAL A 35 -5.18 -2.32 10.25
CA VAL A 35 -4.60 -1.38 9.28
C VAL A 35 -4.11 -0.14 10.02
N VAL A 36 -2.81 -0.03 10.25
CA VAL A 36 -2.21 1.12 10.91
C VAL A 36 -2.04 2.26 9.91
N GLY A 37 -2.57 3.45 10.26
CA GLY A 37 -2.70 4.56 9.31
C GLY A 37 -3.83 4.35 8.29
N GLY A 38 -4.90 3.65 8.69
CA GLY A 38 -6.03 3.33 7.83
C GLY A 38 -6.81 4.54 7.30
N SER A 39 -6.70 5.71 7.94
CA SER A 39 -7.27 6.97 7.44
C SER A 39 -6.47 7.60 6.27
N GLY A 40 -5.28 7.08 5.95
CA GLY A 40 -4.45 7.52 4.83
C GLY A 40 -4.95 6.99 3.48
N TYR A 41 -4.31 7.46 2.40
CA TYR A 41 -4.71 7.13 1.02
C TYR A 41 -4.81 5.62 0.78
N LEU A 42 -3.70 4.88 0.91
CA LEU A 42 -3.68 3.42 0.73
C LEU A 42 -4.54 2.71 1.77
N GLY A 43 -4.50 3.20 3.02
CA GLY A 43 -5.25 2.61 4.12
C GLY A 43 -6.76 2.56 3.84
N GLN A 44 -7.35 3.62 3.30
CA GLN A 44 -8.78 3.66 2.97
C GLN A 44 -9.16 2.68 1.85
N HIS A 45 -8.34 2.56 0.80
CA HIS A 45 -8.55 1.58 -0.27
C HIS A 45 -8.46 0.14 0.26
N LEU A 46 -7.49 -0.12 1.14
CA LEU A 46 -7.33 -1.44 1.78
C LEU A 46 -8.51 -1.76 2.70
N LEU A 47 -8.99 -0.79 3.51
CA LEU A 47 -10.16 -0.97 4.38
C LEU A 47 -11.41 -1.28 3.57
N ALA A 48 -11.63 -0.59 2.45
CA ALA A 48 -12.76 -0.86 1.55
C ALA A 48 -12.72 -2.29 0.99
N ALA A 49 -11.52 -2.78 0.63
CA ALA A 49 -11.34 -4.14 0.12
C ALA A 49 -11.51 -5.21 1.21
N LEU A 50 -11.06 -4.94 2.44
CA LEU A 50 -11.19 -5.86 3.58
C LEU A 50 -12.62 -5.94 4.12
N ALA A 51 -13.45 -4.88 3.93
CA ALA A 51 -14.81 -4.81 4.47
C ALA A 51 -15.72 -5.98 4.05
N SER A 52 -15.47 -6.60 2.92
CA SER A 52 -16.21 -7.75 2.39
C SER A 52 -15.53 -9.10 2.64
N GLY A 53 -14.38 -9.13 3.30
CA GLY A 53 -13.48 -10.29 3.36
C GLY A 53 -13.76 -11.32 4.45
N GLY A 54 -14.83 -11.19 5.25
CA GLY A 54 -15.17 -12.17 6.31
C GLY A 54 -14.17 -12.20 7.48
N VAL A 55 -13.37 -11.15 7.67
CA VAL A 55 -12.42 -10.97 8.77
C VAL A 55 -12.83 -9.77 9.63
N ASP A 56 -12.49 -9.80 10.92
CA ASP A 56 -12.60 -8.60 11.76
C ASP A 56 -11.54 -7.58 11.35
N VAL A 57 -11.95 -6.33 11.11
CA VAL A 57 -11.06 -5.26 10.67
C VAL A 57 -11.09 -4.10 11.67
N ALA A 58 -9.91 -3.61 11.97
CA ALA A 58 -9.72 -2.36 12.69
C ALA A 58 -8.68 -1.49 11.99
N PHE A 59 -8.75 -0.19 12.22
CA PHE A 59 -7.74 0.73 11.74
C PHE A 59 -7.31 1.76 12.77
N THR A 60 -6.10 2.31 12.60
CA THR A 60 -5.66 3.43 13.42
C THR A 60 -5.67 4.72 12.64
N HIS A 61 -5.88 5.83 13.37
CA HIS A 61 -5.74 7.20 12.92
C HIS A 61 -4.98 8.03 13.97
N HIS A 62 -4.32 9.10 13.52
CA HIS A 62 -3.52 9.94 14.44
C HIS A 62 -4.30 11.19 14.92
N ARG A 63 -5.29 11.67 14.14
CA ARG A 63 -6.09 12.85 14.49
C ARG A 63 -6.93 12.60 15.73
N GLU A 64 -7.42 13.69 16.36
CA GLU A 64 -8.28 13.64 17.54
C GLU A 64 -9.53 12.79 17.31
N ALA A 65 -10.16 12.92 16.16
CA ALA A 65 -11.32 12.12 15.74
C ALA A 65 -11.02 11.34 14.47
N ALA A 66 -11.62 10.15 14.34
CA ALA A 66 -11.64 9.40 13.09
C ALA A 66 -12.39 10.18 12.00
N PRO A 67 -12.02 10.03 10.70
CA PRO A 67 -12.78 10.61 9.62
C PRO A 67 -14.20 10.04 9.58
N GLN A 68 -15.21 10.87 9.89
CA GLN A 68 -16.60 10.41 10.03
C GLN A 68 -17.13 9.76 8.75
N GLN A 69 -16.84 10.36 7.57
CA GLN A 69 -17.22 9.79 6.28
C GLN A 69 -16.68 8.36 6.08
N LEU A 70 -15.45 8.08 6.53
CA LEU A 70 -14.86 6.76 6.43
C LEU A 70 -15.56 5.76 7.36
N VAL A 71 -15.86 6.18 8.59
CA VAL A 71 -16.56 5.34 9.58
C VAL A 71 -17.96 5.00 9.11
N ASP A 72 -18.69 5.99 8.59
CA ASP A 72 -20.07 5.81 8.10
C ASP A 72 -20.13 4.91 6.84
N ALA A 73 -19.12 5.03 5.97
CA ALA A 73 -19.06 4.24 4.73
C ALA A 73 -18.67 2.77 4.96
N LEU A 74 -18.00 2.46 6.07
CA LEU A 74 -17.49 1.12 6.39
C LEU A 74 -18.04 0.62 7.74
N PRO A 75 -19.33 0.36 7.84
CA PRO A 75 -19.93 -0.11 9.09
C PRO A 75 -19.34 -1.44 9.53
N GLY A 76 -19.05 -1.57 10.82
CA GLY A 76 -18.42 -2.76 11.41
C GLY A 76 -16.89 -2.71 11.49
N ILE A 77 -16.22 -1.78 10.82
CA ILE A 77 -14.79 -1.56 10.97
C ILE A 77 -14.54 -0.64 12.17
N ARG A 78 -13.67 -1.07 13.09
CA ARG A 78 -13.38 -0.34 14.33
C ARG A 78 -12.24 0.66 14.11
N ALA A 79 -12.41 1.91 14.59
CA ALA A 79 -11.43 2.97 14.54
C ALA A 79 -10.77 3.17 15.91
N PHE A 80 -9.44 3.30 15.95
CA PHE A 80 -8.66 3.57 17.14
C PHE A 80 -7.72 4.74 16.92
N ARG A 81 -7.67 5.68 17.85
CA ARG A 81 -6.62 6.69 17.86
C ARG A 81 -5.34 6.06 18.39
N ALA A 82 -4.21 6.26 17.67
CA ALA A 82 -2.90 5.80 18.12
C ALA A 82 -1.79 6.76 17.69
N ASP A 83 -0.82 6.99 18.56
CA ASP A 83 0.45 7.67 18.26
C ASP A 83 1.58 6.66 18.22
N LEU A 84 2.16 6.43 17.05
CA LEU A 84 3.24 5.44 16.86
C LEU A 84 4.56 5.85 17.51
N ARG A 85 4.74 7.14 17.85
CA ARG A 85 5.97 7.63 18.49
C ARG A 85 6.02 7.24 19.96
N SER A 86 4.89 7.31 20.64
CA SER A 86 4.77 6.97 22.07
C SER A 86 4.21 5.57 22.31
N GLY A 87 3.44 5.00 21.37
CA GLY A 87 2.66 3.81 21.53
C GLY A 87 1.29 4.05 22.17
N ASP A 88 0.93 5.32 22.46
CA ASP A 88 -0.37 5.66 23.03
C ASP A 88 -1.51 5.14 22.14
N GLY A 89 -2.50 4.50 22.76
CA GLY A 89 -3.68 3.93 22.09
C GLY A 89 -3.51 2.47 21.65
N LEU A 90 -2.30 1.90 21.62
CA LEU A 90 -2.10 0.49 21.23
C LEU A 90 -2.75 -0.47 22.23
N GLU A 91 -2.69 -0.15 23.53
CA GLU A 91 -3.32 -0.97 24.57
C GLU A 91 -4.87 -1.00 24.46
N ALA A 92 -5.47 0.10 24.00
CA ALA A 92 -6.91 0.13 23.73
C ALA A 92 -7.31 -0.83 22.61
N ILE A 93 -6.42 -1.05 21.63
CA ILE A 93 -6.61 -2.06 20.58
C ILE A 93 -6.59 -3.46 21.20
N SER A 94 -5.59 -3.77 22.02
CA SER A 94 -5.50 -5.07 22.70
C SER A 94 -6.77 -5.39 23.49
N SER A 95 -7.25 -4.41 24.27
CA SER A 95 -8.37 -4.59 25.18
C SER A 95 -9.73 -4.75 24.46
N SER A 96 -9.92 -4.06 23.33
CA SER A 96 -11.22 -4.00 22.65
C SER A 96 -11.28 -4.87 21.39
N PHE A 97 -10.21 -4.89 20.60
CA PHE A 97 -10.12 -5.66 19.35
C PHE A 97 -9.44 -7.00 19.55
N GLY A 98 -8.54 -7.07 20.53
CA GLY A 98 -7.70 -8.23 20.79
C GLY A 98 -6.50 -8.30 19.85
N GLN A 99 -5.79 -9.44 19.91
CA GLN A 99 -4.59 -9.66 19.10
C GLN A 99 -4.90 -9.71 17.61
N PRO A 100 -4.28 -8.85 16.76
CA PRO A 100 -4.36 -8.98 15.30
C PRO A 100 -3.56 -10.20 14.80
N HIS A 101 -4.08 -10.91 13.81
CA HIS A 101 -3.36 -11.96 13.08
C HIS A 101 -2.51 -11.35 11.95
N VAL A 102 -2.92 -10.19 11.43
CA VAL A 102 -2.16 -9.42 10.44
C VAL A 102 -2.18 -7.95 10.83
N ILE A 103 -1.00 -7.33 10.79
CA ILE A 103 -0.82 -5.89 11.01
C ILE A 103 -0.26 -5.30 9.72
N VAL A 104 -1.00 -4.39 9.09
CA VAL A 104 -0.56 -3.68 7.88
C VAL A 104 -0.21 -2.26 8.26
N ASN A 105 1.09 -1.94 8.30
CA ASN A 105 1.56 -0.60 8.63
C ASN A 105 1.70 0.28 7.39
N CYS A 106 0.70 1.12 7.14
CA CYS A 106 0.67 2.16 6.11
C CYS A 106 1.03 3.55 6.65
N ALA A 107 1.21 3.70 7.96
CA ALA A 107 1.48 5.00 8.58
C ALA A 107 2.93 5.44 8.36
N ALA A 108 3.12 6.69 7.91
CA ALA A 108 4.43 7.30 7.78
C ALA A 108 4.32 8.82 7.59
N ILE A 109 5.34 9.56 7.99
CA ILE A 109 5.62 10.87 7.44
C ILE A 109 6.27 10.62 6.06
N SER A 110 5.48 10.74 4.97
CA SER A 110 5.88 10.31 3.63
C SER A 110 6.22 11.47 2.68
N VAL A 111 6.32 12.71 3.20
CA VAL A 111 6.76 13.88 2.44
C VAL A 111 8.25 14.09 2.71
N PRO A 112 9.16 13.90 1.72
CA PRO A 112 10.60 13.96 1.96
C PRO A 112 11.05 15.30 2.57
N ARG A 113 10.49 16.43 2.11
CA ARG A 113 10.79 17.75 2.67
C ARG A 113 10.40 17.87 4.15
N ALA A 114 9.27 17.29 4.56
CA ALA A 114 8.87 17.30 5.97
C ALA A 114 9.85 16.47 6.82
N CYS A 115 10.34 15.34 6.31
CA CYS A 115 11.36 14.54 6.98
C CYS A 115 12.71 15.27 7.12
N GLU A 116 13.11 16.08 6.12
CA GLU A 116 14.31 16.91 6.23
C GLU A 116 14.14 18.05 7.24
N THR A 117 12.92 18.60 7.36
CA THR A 117 12.63 19.69 8.31
C THR A 117 12.65 19.19 9.75
N ASP A 118 12.16 17.99 10.02
CA ASP A 118 12.16 17.37 11.35
C ASP A 118 12.59 15.88 11.25
N PRO A 119 13.91 15.63 11.19
CA PRO A 119 14.46 14.27 11.13
C PRO A 119 14.10 13.41 12.35
N ALA A 120 13.99 14.03 13.52
CA ALA A 120 13.66 13.30 14.75
C ALA A 120 12.22 12.79 14.72
N ALA A 121 11.25 13.62 14.33
CA ALA A 121 9.87 13.20 14.15
C ALA A 121 9.74 12.14 13.03
N ALA A 122 10.50 12.29 11.94
CA ALA A 122 10.53 11.32 10.85
C ALA A 122 11.00 9.94 11.33
N MET A 123 12.10 9.87 12.08
CA MET A 123 12.61 8.63 12.65
C MET A 123 11.63 8.04 13.66
N ALA A 124 11.12 8.84 14.60
CA ALA A 124 10.21 8.39 15.64
C ALA A 124 8.88 7.84 15.12
N THR A 125 8.41 8.36 13.96
CA THR A 125 7.16 7.90 13.34
C THR A 125 7.37 6.75 12.35
N ASN A 126 8.40 6.86 11.50
CA ASN A 126 8.59 5.93 10.37
C ASN A 126 9.27 4.62 10.79
N VAL A 127 10.09 4.63 11.87
CA VAL A 127 10.56 3.40 12.50
C VAL A 127 9.50 2.94 13.50
N PRO A 128 8.73 1.89 13.22
CA PRO A 128 7.53 1.55 13.99
C PRO A 128 7.88 0.76 15.26
N SER A 129 8.80 1.28 16.10
CA SER A 129 9.32 0.54 17.26
C SER A 129 8.22 0.19 18.26
N SER A 130 7.42 1.16 18.70
CA SER A 130 6.31 0.92 19.64
C SER A 130 5.28 -0.08 19.11
N LEU A 131 4.97 0.00 17.79
CA LEU A 131 4.02 -0.91 17.16
C LEU A 131 4.57 -2.35 17.07
N VAL A 132 5.85 -2.49 16.74
CA VAL A 132 6.52 -3.80 16.70
C VAL A 132 6.62 -4.39 18.10
N ASP A 133 7.10 -3.63 19.08
CA ASP A 133 7.22 -4.11 20.47
C ASP A 133 5.85 -4.52 21.04
N TRP A 134 4.80 -3.73 20.75
CA TRP A 134 3.42 -4.09 21.09
C TRP A 134 2.98 -5.38 20.39
N SER A 135 3.26 -5.54 19.10
CA SER A 135 2.88 -6.77 18.38
C SER A 135 3.58 -8.01 18.93
N LEU A 136 4.84 -7.88 19.34
CA LEU A 136 5.63 -8.96 19.92
C LEU A 136 5.18 -9.35 21.33
N SER A 137 4.46 -8.49 22.05
CA SER A 137 3.90 -8.82 23.37
C SER A 137 2.88 -9.95 23.32
N PHE A 138 2.30 -10.24 22.15
CA PHE A 138 1.41 -11.40 21.95
C PHE A 138 2.15 -12.70 21.60
N GLY A 139 3.45 -12.63 21.32
CA GLY A 139 4.29 -13.74 20.85
C GLY A 139 4.81 -13.48 19.43
N ASN A 140 6.08 -13.79 19.18
CA ASN A 140 6.78 -13.42 17.96
C ASN A 140 6.23 -14.10 16.67
N ASP A 141 5.62 -15.27 16.82
CA ASP A 141 5.12 -16.06 15.68
C ASP A 141 3.61 -15.88 15.44
N MET A 142 2.96 -15.00 16.19
CA MET A 142 1.50 -14.93 16.23
C MET A 142 0.88 -14.01 15.19
N SER A 143 1.66 -13.10 14.59
CA SER A 143 1.16 -12.13 13.63
C SER A 143 2.09 -11.98 12.43
N LEU A 144 1.50 -11.73 11.25
CA LEU A 144 2.23 -11.24 10.08
C LEU A 144 2.31 -9.71 10.14
N PHE A 145 3.52 -9.15 10.07
CA PHE A 145 3.76 -7.71 10.02
C PHE A 145 4.05 -7.26 8.60
N ILE A 146 3.08 -6.64 7.91
CA ILE A 146 3.24 -6.06 6.57
C ILE A 146 3.61 -4.59 6.71
N HIS A 147 4.76 -4.17 6.17
CA HIS A 147 5.26 -2.80 6.26
C HIS A 147 5.44 -2.14 4.90
N LEU A 148 4.84 -0.98 4.73
CA LEU A 148 5.05 -0.15 3.55
C LEU A 148 6.37 0.58 3.67
N SER A 149 7.35 0.18 2.85
CA SER A 149 8.60 0.89 2.60
C SER A 149 8.49 1.73 1.31
N THR A 150 9.59 2.10 0.68
CA THR A 150 9.61 3.05 -0.44
C THR A 150 10.75 2.74 -1.41
N ASP A 151 10.59 3.10 -2.67
CA ASP A 151 11.65 3.16 -3.68
C ASP A 151 12.77 4.16 -3.32
N GLN A 152 12.50 5.15 -2.45
CA GLN A 152 13.50 6.13 -2.01
C GLN A 152 14.59 5.57 -1.06
N VAL A 153 14.58 4.28 -0.80
CA VAL A 153 15.70 3.58 -0.17
C VAL A 153 16.91 3.45 -1.12
N TYR A 154 16.68 3.59 -2.43
CA TYR A 154 17.70 3.49 -3.47
C TYR A 154 18.34 4.85 -3.79
N GLU A 155 19.61 4.82 -4.20
CA GLU A 155 20.41 6.02 -4.51
C GLU A 155 19.94 6.72 -5.79
N GLY A 156 19.56 5.95 -6.81
CA GLY A 156 19.10 6.49 -8.08
C GLY A 156 20.18 6.64 -9.15
N VAL A 157 21.32 5.94 -9.04
CA VAL A 157 22.45 5.97 -10.00
C VAL A 157 22.32 4.92 -11.09
N LYS A 158 21.37 4.01 -10.96
CA LYS A 158 21.02 3.00 -11.98
C LYS A 158 19.51 2.92 -12.13
N PHE A 159 19.03 2.06 -13.02
CA PHE A 159 17.63 1.78 -13.27
C PHE A 159 17.30 0.31 -12.99
N PHE A 160 16.03 0.04 -12.74
CA PHE A 160 15.48 -1.28 -12.41
C PHE A 160 16.16 -1.95 -11.22
N TYR A 161 16.12 -1.26 -10.07
CA TYR A 161 16.64 -1.79 -8.80
C TYR A 161 15.93 -3.07 -8.41
N LYS A 162 16.68 -4.05 -7.97
CA LYS A 162 16.20 -5.31 -7.39
C LYS A 162 16.20 -5.24 -5.86
N GLU A 163 15.51 -6.16 -5.23
CA GLU A 163 15.39 -6.20 -3.78
C GLU A 163 16.73 -6.40 -3.05
N GLU A 164 17.66 -7.12 -3.67
CA GLU A 164 19.01 -7.38 -3.16
C GLU A 164 20.02 -6.24 -3.39
N ASP A 165 19.63 -5.21 -4.16
CA ASP A 165 20.48 -4.06 -4.36
C ASP A 165 20.68 -3.25 -3.08
N GLU A 166 21.88 -2.67 -2.95
CA GLU A 166 22.24 -1.84 -1.81
C GLU A 166 21.28 -0.64 -1.64
N THR A 167 20.92 -0.38 -0.40
CA THR A 167 20.09 0.78 -0.04
C THR A 167 20.99 1.95 0.38
N LEU A 168 21.02 3.01 -0.43
CA LEU A 168 21.82 4.23 -0.20
C LEU A 168 20.90 5.47 -0.35
N PRO A 169 19.99 5.70 0.62
CA PRO A 169 18.99 6.75 0.52
C PRO A 169 19.62 8.15 0.54
N VAL A 170 19.20 9.02 -0.39
CA VAL A 170 19.74 10.37 -0.56
C VAL A 170 19.05 11.42 0.32
N ASN A 171 17.94 11.06 0.98
CA ASN A 171 17.17 11.97 1.82
C ASN A 171 16.72 11.30 3.12
N MET A 172 16.22 12.12 4.08
CA MET A 172 15.85 11.67 5.41
C MET A 172 14.64 10.72 5.40
N TYR A 173 13.71 10.89 4.45
CA TYR A 173 12.60 9.96 4.29
C TYR A 173 13.11 8.54 3.97
N GLY A 174 13.94 8.40 2.95
CA GLY A 174 14.56 7.11 2.59
C GLY A 174 15.38 6.52 3.75
N LYS A 175 16.18 7.34 4.44
CA LYS A 175 16.96 6.90 5.62
C LYS A 175 16.07 6.33 6.73
N SER A 176 14.95 6.99 7.03
CA SER A 176 14.00 6.51 8.04
C SER A 176 13.34 5.19 7.63
N LYS A 177 13.08 4.98 6.34
CA LYS A 177 12.50 3.73 5.84
C LYS A 177 13.51 2.58 5.84
N VAL A 178 14.79 2.82 5.50
CA VAL A 178 15.86 1.81 5.65
C VAL A 178 16.02 1.41 7.12
N ALA A 179 15.98 2.37 8.05
CA ALA A 179 16.03 2.07 9.49
C ALA A 179 14.83 1.21 9.94
N ALA A 180 13.63 1.49 9.40
CA ALA A 180 12.43 0.69 9.67
C ALA A 180 12.56 -0.74 9.14
N GLU A 181 13.02 -0.91 7.89
CA GLU A 181 13.27 -2.23 7.29
C GLU A 181 14.20 -3.06 8.17
N LYS A 182 15.34 -2.47 8.57
CA LYS A 182 16.32 -3.13 9.44
C LYS A 182 15.71 -3.52 10.79
N PHE A 183 15.01 -2.61 11.45
CA PHE A 183 14.38 -2.85 12.74
C PHE A 183 13.37 -4.01 12.68
N ILE A 184 12.52 -4.03 11.65
CA ILE A 184 11.51 -5.09 11.45
C ILE A 184 12.16 -6.43 11.17
N THR A 185 13.17 -6.50 10.29
CA THR A 185 13.87 -7.75 9.96
C THR A 185 14.64 -8.35 11.13
N GLU A 186 15.12 -7.51 12.05
CA GLU A 186 15.82 -7.94 13.27
C GLU A 186 14.87 -8.43 14.36
N LYS A 187 13.64 -7.90 14.41
CA LYS A 187 12.71 -8.14 15.53
C LYS A 187 11.60 -9.15 15.20
N CYS A 188 11.02 -9.09 13.99
CA CYS A 188 9.85 -9.87 13.63
C CYS A 188 10.23 -11.22 13.01
N SER A 189 9.63 -12.31 13.49
CA SER A 189 9.75 -13.64 12.87
C SER A 189 8.99 -13.74 11.54
N ASN A 190 7.88 -13.01 11.41
CA ASN A 190 7.03 -13.01 10.23
C ASN A 190 6.81 -11.58 9.76
N TYR A 191 7.31 -11.26 8.58
CA TYR A 191 7.18 -9.93 7.99
C TYR A 191 7.11 -9.97 6.47
N ALA A 192 6.43 -8.96 5.92
CA ALA A 192 6.49 -8.60 4.51
C ALA A 192 6.82 -7.11 4.38
N ILE A 193 7.96 -6.77 3.78
CA ILE A 193 8.37 -5.40 3.52
C ILE A 193 8.11 -5.09 2.06
N LEU A 194 7.30 -4.06 1.80
CA LEU A 194 6.87 -3.65 0.47
C LEU A 194 7.51 -2.31 0.12
N ARG A 195 8.57 -2.30 -0.68
CA ARG A 195 9.19 -1.09 -1.23
C ARG A 195 8.30 -0.56 -2.35
N SER A 196 7.45 0.41 -2.02
CA SER A 196 6.47 0.97 -2.94
C SER A 196 7.06 2.12 -3.74
N SER A 197 6.75 2.18 -5.03
CA SER A 197 6.88 3.40 -5.81
C SER A 197 5.71 4.35 -5.53
N ILE A 198 5.53 5.39 -6.36
CA ILE A 198 4.41 6.33 -6.24
C ILE A 198 3.11 5.55 -6.38
N ILE A 199 2.29 5.57 -5.33
CA ILE A 199 0.94 5.00 -5.38
C ILE A 199 0.00 6.04 -5.97
N TYR A 200 -0.75 5.67 -7.00
CA TYR A 200 -1.75 6.51 -7.65
C TYR A 200 -3.04 5.73 -7.88
N GLY A 201 -4.16 6.44 -8.04
CA GLY A 201 -5.47 5.81 -8.23
C GLY A 201 -6.61 6.81 -8.00
N PRO A 202 -7.85 6.35 -7.89
CA PRO A 202 -9.01 7.21 -7.68
C PRO A 202 -8.99 7.87 -6.29
N GLN A 203 -9.91 8.83 -6.10
CA GLN A 203 -10.14 9.48 -4.81
C GLN A 203 -10.56 8.48 -3.74
N THR A 204 -10.25 8.82 -2.49
CA THR A 204 -10.62 8.05 -1.30
C THR A 204 -12.03 8.40 -0.81
N ILE A 205 -12.60 7.55 0.06
CA ILE A 205 -13.91 7.75 0.71
C ILE A 205 -13.93 9.09 1.49
N SER A 206 -12.90 9.31 2.31
CA SER A 206 -12.70 10.58 3.03
C SER A 206 -11.49 11.29 2.45
N PRO A 207 -11.55 12.61 2.18
CA PRO A 207 -10.44 13.35 1.60
C PRO A 207 -9.14 13.20 2.40
N VAL A 208 -8.03 13.04 1.69
CA VAL A 208 -6.68 13.02 2.28
C VAL A 208 -5.98 14.36 2.05
N GLU A 209 -5.15 14.79 3.00
CA GLU A 209 -4.43 16.08 2.90
C GLU A 209 -3.39 16.09 1.78
N LYS A 210 -2.82 14.92 1.48
CA LYS A 210 -1.79 14.79 0.45
C LYS A 210 -2.42 14.91 -0.94
N SER A 211 -1.87 15.81 -1.76
CA SER A 211 -2.26 15.91 -3.17
C SER A 211 -2.00 14.59 -3.90
N LEU A 212 -3.01 14.12 -4.63
CA LEU A 212 -2.92 12.91 -5.44
C LEU A 212 -2.31 13.24 -6.81
N PRO A 213 -1.30 12.49 -7.27
CA PRO A 213 -0.52 12.88 -8.44
C PRO A 213 -1.34 13.10 -9.71
N ILE A 214 -2.25 12.18 -10.03
CA ILE A 214 -3.03 12.23 -11.27
C ILE A 214 -4.06 13.37 -11.22
N GLN A 215 -4.79 13.51 -10.12
CA GLN A 215 -5.75 14.56 -9.90
C GLN A 215 -5.10 15.96 -9.94
N TRP A 216 -3.89 16.07 -9.35
CA TRP A 216 -3.13 17.31 -9.44
C TRP A 216 -2.69 17.63 -10.87
N MET A 217 -2.21 16.64 -11.62
CA MET A 217 -1.82 16.83 -13.03
C MET A 217 -3.03 17.22 -13.88
N ASP A 218 -4.16 16.54 -13.70
CA ASP A 218 -5.42 16.85 -14.41
C ASP A 218 -5.87 18.30 -14.11
N ASP A 219 -5.90 18.69 -12.82
CA ASP A 219 -6.27 20.05 -12.42
C ASP A 219 -5.38 21.14 -13.04
N VAL A 220 -4.04 20.98 -12.99
CA VAL A 220 -3.14 22.01 -13.52
C VAL A 220 -3.15 22.07 -15.04
N LEU A 221 -3.27 20.93 -15.74
CA LEU A 221 -3.32 20.88 -17.19
C LEU A 221 -4.65 21.38 -17.74
N SER A 222 -5.78 21.16 -17.05
CA SER A 222 -7.10 21.67 -17.44
C SER A 222 -7.17 23.20 -17.50
N LYS A 223 -6.31 23.90 -16.74
CA LYS A 223 -6.24 25.37 -16.70
C LYS A 223 -5.60 25.98 -17.95
N GLY A 224 -4.97 25.17 -18.81
CA GLY A 224 -4.33 25.62 -20.03
C GLY A 224 -3.12 26.55 -19.83
N GLN A 225 -2.53 26.56 -18.64
CA GLN A 225 -1.34 27.34 -18.33
C GLN A 225 -0.09 26.46 -18.46
N GLU A 226 1.06 27.09 -18.73
CA GLU A 226 2.34 26.38 -18.81
C GLU A 226 2.74 25.83 -17.44
N VAL A 227 3.05 24.53 -17.37
CA VAL A 227 3.47 23.85 -16.17
C VAL A 227 4.75 23.05 -16.43
N ASN A 228 5.72 23.20 -15.53
CA ASN A 228 7.00 22.50 -15.62
C ASN A 228 6.91 21.09 -15.05
N PHE A 229 7.39 20.10 -15.81
CA PHE A 229 7.52 18.71 -15.37
C PHE A 229 8.94 18.20 -15.59
N PHE A 230 9.45 17.43 -14.63
CA PHE A 230 10.82 16.90 -14.67
C PHE A 230 10.92 15.75 -15.67
N ASN A 231 11.90 15.84 -16.57
CA ASN A 231 12.18 14.84 -17.61
C ASN A 231 13.25 13.81 -17.20
N ASP A 232 13.92 14.02 -16.06
CA ASP A 232 15.07 13.28 -15.57
C ASP A 232 14.86 12.64 -14.18
N GLU A 233 13.62 12.60 -13.68
CA GLU A 233 13.23 11.83 -12.50
C GLU A 233 12.30 10.67 -12.90
N TYR A 234 12.80 9.44 -12.78
CA TYR A 234 12.08 8.23 -13.18
C TYR A 234 11.60 7.40 -12.00
N ARG A 235 10.39 6.84 -12.12
CA ARG A 235 9.72 5.98 -11.14
C ARG A 235 8.97 4.85 -11.87
N CYS A 236 8.51 3.86 -11.11
CA CYS A 236 7.57 2.84 -11.56
C CYS A 236 6.23 2.99 -10.81
N PRO A 237 5.39 4.02 -11.11
CA PRO A 237 4.18 4.27 -10.34
C PRO A 237 3.28 3.03 -10.31
N VAL A 238 2.74 2.70 -9.13
CA VAL A 238 1.87 1.55 -8.91
C VAL A 238 0.42 1.99 -8.72
N TYR A 239 -0.50 1.35 -9.43
CA TYR A 239 -1.92 1.57 -9.25
C TYR A 239 -2.36 1.08 -7.87
N VAL A 240 -3.18 1.86 -7.16
CA VAL A 240 -3.52 1.57 -5.77
C VAL A 240 -4.19 0.21 -5.59
N GLN A 241 -4.99 -0.25 -6.58
CA GLN A 241 -5.62 -1.56 -6.52
C GLN A 241 -4.58 -2.69 -6.59
N ASP A 242 -3.55 -2.56 -7.43
CA ASP A 242 -2.46 -3.55 -7.49
C ASP A 242 -1.73 -3.67 -6.14
N MET A 243 -1.50 -2.53 -5.47
CA MET A 243 -0.92 -2.52 -4.12
C MET A 243 -1.85 -3.19 -3.10
N VAL A 244 -3.16 -2.94 -3.17
CA VAL A 244 -4.16 -3.60 -2.33
C VAL A 244 -4.16 -5.11 -2.59
N ASP A 245 -4.11 -5.54 -3.84
CA ASP A 245 -4.10 -6.96 -4.22
C ASP A 245 -2.85 -7.68 -3.71
N VAL A 246 -1.67 -7.03 -3.74
CA VAL A 246 -0.43 -7.54 -3.13
C VAL A 246 -0.61 -7.76 -1.61
N ILE A 247 -1.15 -6.77 -0.90
CA ILE A 247 -1.38 -6.86 0.55
C ILE A 247 -2.39 -7.94 0.88
N LEU A 248 -3.50 -8.02 0.13
CA LEU A 248 -4.53 -9.04 0.33
C LEU A 248 -4.01 -10.45 0.04
N SER A 249 -3.20 -10.63 -1.01
CA SER A 249 -2.59 -11.91 -1.33
C SER A 249 -1.72 -12.43 -0.17
N LEU A 250 -0.85 -11.57 0.38
CA LEU A 250 -0.02 -11.91 1.54
C LEU A 250 -0.85 -12.16 2.80
N THR A 251 -1.87 -11.33 3.04
CA THR A 251 -2.80 -11.46 4.18
C THR A 251 -3.54 -12.79 4.12
N ASN A 252 -4.16 -13.11 2.98
CA ASN A 252 -4.95 -14.33 2.81
C ASN A 252 -4.08 -15.59 2.91
N SER A 253 -2.89 -15.57 2.30
CA SER A 253 -1.95 -16.68 2.42
C SER A 253 -1.56 -16.95 3.87
N TRP A 254 -1.26 -15.90 4.64
CA TRP A 254 -0.95 -16.03 6.08
C TRP A 254 -2.13 -16.57 6.89
N LEU A 255 -3.33 -16.03 6.65
CA LEU A 255 -4.54 -16.43 7.38
C LEU A 255 -4.97 -17.86 7.06
N SER A 256 -4.68 -18.37 5.86
CA SER A 256 -4.99 -19.74 5.43
C SER A 256 -3.97 -20.76 5.93
N ASP A 257 -2.70 -20.49 5.70
CA ASP A 257 -1.65 -21.51 5.80
C ASP A 257 -0.82 -21.36 7.09
N GLY A 258 -0.74 -20.15 7.68
CA GLY A 258 0.09 -19.85 8.85
C GLY A 258 1.58 -20.10 8.64
N ARG A 259 2.04 -20.20 7.37
CA ARG A 259 3.44 -20.49 7.07
C ARG A 259 4.31 -19.27 7.38
N LYS A 260 5.53 -19.54 7.83
CA LYS A 260 6.53 -18.49 8.05
C LYS A 260 6.71 -17.61 6.81
N VAL A 261 6.58 -16.29 6.99
CA VAL A 261 6.73 -15.28 5.94
C VAL A 261 7.87 -14.35 6.31
N GLN A 262 8.92 -14.31 5.49
CA GLN A 262 10.01 -13.33 5.57
C GLN A 262 10.32 -12.88 4.16
N VAL A 263 9.66 -11.80 3.73
CA VAL A 263 9.74 -11.35 2.35
C VAL A 263 9.97 -9.85 2.26
N LEU A 264 10.80 -9.46 1.29
CA LEU A 264 10.97 -8.10 0.83
C LEU A 264 10.64 -8.08 -0.66
N LEU A 265 9.76 -7.17 -1.09
CA LEU A 265 9.30 -7.02 -2.46
C LEU A 265 9.38 -5.57 -2.92
N ASN A 266 9.85 -5.37 -4.14
CA ASN A 266 9.63 -4.15 -4.89
C ASN A 266 8.20 -4.15 -5.44
N VAL A 267 7.42 -3.12 -5.13
CA VAL A 267 6.02 -2.99 -5.56
C VAL A 267 5.88 -1.73 -6.39
N GLY A 268 6.03 -1.89 -7.70
CA GLY A 268 5.89 -0.87 -8.72
C GLY A 268 4.95 -1.30 -9.82
N GLY A 269 4.58 -0.36 -10.71
CA GLY A 269 4.00 -0.68 -12.00
C GLY A 269 5.06 -1.18 -12.98
N PRO A 270 4.65 -1.71 -14.15
CA PRO A 270 5.58 -2.25 -15.15
C PRO A 270 6.35 -1.16 -15.90
N ASP A 271 5.87 0.09 -15.86
CA ASP A 271 6.42 1.18 -16.66
C ASP A 271 7.37 2.06 -15.85
N ARG A 272 8.57 2.29 -16.41
CA ARG A 272 9.50 3.30 -15.95
C ARG A 272 9.15 4.62 -16.62
N VAL A 273 8.59 5.57 -15.88
CA VAL A 273 8.12 6.86 -16.41
C VAL A 273 8.70 8.05 -15.65
N SER A 274 9.01 9.12 -16.38
CA SER A 274 9.39 10.40 -15.79
C SER A 274 8.15 11.21 -15.38
N ARG A 275 8.34 12.28 -14.59
CA ARG A 275 7.24 13.19 -14.26
C ARG A 275 6.62 13.83 -15.51
N LEU A 276 7.45 14.12 -16.50
CA LEU A 276 7.01 14.63 -17.81
C LEU A 276 6.09 13.61 -18.48
N GLN A 277 6.52 12.36 -18.63
CA GLN A 277 5.74 11.29 -19.26
C GLN A 277 4.44 10.97 -18.49
N MET A 278 4.44 11.13 -17.16
CA MET A 278 3.20 11.02 -16.38
C MET A 278 2.20 12.12 -16.78
N ALA A 279 2.63 13.38 -16.90
CA ALA A 279 1.77 14.49 -17.31
C ALA A 279 1.27 14.33 -18.75
N GLU A 280 2.14 13.88 -19.67
CA GLU A 280 1.76 13.58 -21.06
C GLU A 280 0.68 12.47 -21.11
N SER A 281 0.77 11.45 -20.27
CA SER A 281 -0.25 10.39 -20.21
C SER A 281 -1.61 10.90 -19.73
N VAL A 282 -1.63 11.87 -18.80
CA VAL A 282 -2.86 12.54 -18.36
C VAL A 282 -3.43 13.43 -19.48
N ALA A 283 -2.56 14.20 -20.15
CA ALA A 283 -2.96 15.04 -21.27
C ALA A 283 -3.57 14.22 -22.41
N ASP A 284 -2.94 13.09 -22.79
CA ASP A 284 -3.44 12.14 -23.78
C ASP A 284 -4.84 11.62 -23.43
N ALA A 285 -5.05 11.23 -22.16
CA ALA A 285 -6.31 10.67 -21.71
C ALA A 285 -7.46 11.69 -21.71
N ARG A 286 -7.15 12.96 -21.43
CA ARG A 286 -8.13 14.07 -21.41
C ARG A 286 -8.23 14.85 -22.71
N GLY A 287 -7.32 14.64 -23.67
CA GLY A 287 -7.24 15.43 -24.90
C GLY A 287 -6.72 16.86 -24.69
N TYR A 288 -5.92 17.08 -23.64
CA TYR A 288 -5.29 18.38 -23.38
C TYR A 288 -4.12 18.64 -24.35
N SER A 289 -3.84 19.92 -24.61
CA SER A 289 -2.71 20.30 -25.45
C SER A 289 -1.37 20.07 -24.75
N HIS A 290 -0.46 19.36 -25.39
CA HIS A 290 0.92 19.17 -24.92
C HIS A 290 1.74 20.47 -24.90
N SER A 291 1.28 21.54 -25.59
CA SER A 291 2.01 22.82 -25.64
C SER A 291 2.17 23.49 -24.27
N THR A 292 1.30 23.16 -23.32
CA THR A 292 1.35 23.65 -21.93
C THR A 292 2.31 22.88 -21.04
N ILE A 293 2.76 21.70 -21.48
CA ILE A 293 3.69 20.82 -20.72
C ILE A 293 5.11 21.27 -21.05
N LYS A 294 5.82 21.79 -20.04
CA LYS A 294 7.21 22.22 -20.20
C LYS A 294 8.16 21.20 -19.59
N SER A 295 9.05 20.69 -20.44
CA SER A 295 10.10 19.77 -20.06
C SER A 295 11.25 20.52 -19.40
N VAL A 296 11.56 20.19 -18.14
CA VAL A 296 12.65 20.80 -17.37
C VAL A 296 13.46 19.72 -16.64
N SER A 297 14.75 20.00 -16.37
CA SER A 297 15.56 19.14 -15.50
C SER A 297 15.19 19.39 -14.02
N ALA A 298 15.17 18.34 -13.23
CA ALA A 298 14.96 18.43 -11.77
C ALA A 298 16.06 19.25 -11.08
N SER A 299 17.28 19.26 -11.64
CA SER A 299 18.40 20.06 -11.15
C SER A 299 18.20 21.58 -11.33
N SER A 300 17.29 22.01 -12.21
CA SER A 300 16.97 23.42 -12.41
C SER A 300 16.18 24.07 -11.27
N VAL A 301 15.65 23.27 -10.32
CA VAL A 301 14.78 23.73 -9.23
C VAL A 301 15.35 23.29 -7.89
N ASN A 302 15.59 24.27 -7.00
CA ASN A 302 15.93 23.96 -5.61
C ASN A 302 14.65 23.64 -4.82
N ARG A 303 14.45 22.37 -4.48
CA ARG A 303 13.29 21.88 -3.72
C ARG A 303 13.53 21.78 -2.22
N GLY A 304 14.75 22.12 -1.75
CA GLY A 304 15.16 22.00 -0.35
C GLY A 304 15.24 20.57 0.17
N VAL A 305 15.24 19.58 -0.72
CA VAL A 305 15.43 18.16 -0.43
C VAL A 305 16.01 17.45 -1.64
N ALA A 306 16.95 16.54 -1.40
CA ALA A 306 17.52 15.69 -2.45
C ALA A 306 16.46 14.67 -2.91
N SER A 307 16.33 14.51 -4.23
CA SER A 307 15.48 13.49 -4.85
C SER A 307 16.32 12.62 -5.77
N PRO A 308 16.25 11.29 -5.64
CA PRO A 308 17.03 10.41 -6.50
C PRO A 308 16.53 10.50 -7.95
N PRO A 309 17.44 10.55 -8.95
CA PRO A 309 17.02 10.71 -10.35
C PRO A 309 16.25 9.50 -10.87
N ASP A 310 16.77 8.29 -10.69
CA ASP A 310 16.12 7.09 -11.20
C ASP A 310 16.10 5.99 -10.15
N ILE A 311 14.93 5.76 -9.59
CA ILE A 311 14.67 4.66 -8.65
C ILE A 311 13.58 3.73 -9.19
N SER A 312 13.59 3.53 -10.51
CA SER A 312 12.77 2.48 -11.13
C SER A 312 13.15 1.11 -10.56
N MET A 313 12.16 0.24 -10.43
CA MET A 313 12.31 -1.04 -9.75
C MET A 313 12.04 -2.21 -10.69
N ASP A 314 12.81 -3.28 -10.57
CA ASP A 314 12.48 -4.59 -11.10
C ASP A 314 11.41 -5.22 -10.21
N ILE A 315 10.31 -5.67 -10.80
CA ILE A 315 9.16 -6.27 -10.12
C ILE A 315 9.03 -7.78 -10.43
N THR A 316 10.08 -8.39 -10.99
CA THR A 316 10.05 -9.82 -11.38
C THR A 316 9.74 -10.72 -10.20
N LYS A 317 10.32 -10.46 -9.03
CA LYS A 317 10.07 -11.24 -7.82
C LYS A 317 8.60 -11.17 -7.38
N LEU A 318 7.99 -9.98 -7.41
CA LEU A 318 6.58 -9.79 -7.11
C LEU A 318 5.70 -10.60 -8.06
N THR A 319 5.90 -10.46 -9.38
CA THR A 319 5.07 -11.12 -10.40
C THR A 319 5.18 -12.64 -10.34
N GLN A 320 6.39 -13.16 -10.08
CA GLN A 320 6.63 -14.60 -9.95
C GLN A 320 6.05 -15.18 -8.66
N MET A 321 6.22 -14.47 -7.54
CA MET A 321 5.81 -14.98 -6.23
C MET A 321 4.30 -14.93 -6.02
N LEU A 322 3.64 -13.84 -6.43
CA LEU A 322 2.22 -13.61 -6.17
C LEU A 322 1.32 -13.82 -7.39
N SER A 323 1.89 -14.04 -8.58
CA SER A 323 1.16 -14.13 -9.85
C SER A 323 0.30 -12.88 -10.16
N ILE A 324 0.69 -11.73 -9.61
CA ILE A 324 0.05 -10.44 -9.85
C ILE A 324 0.77 -9.73 -11.00
N GLN A 325 0.01 -9.25 -11.97
CA GLN A 325 0.51 -8.45 -13.10
C GLN A 325 0.00 -7.02 -12.94
N PRO A 326 0.82 -6.08 -12.40
CA PRO A 326 0.38 -4.71 -12.23
C PRO A 326 0.01 -4.05 -13.56
N VAL A 327 -1.01 -3.19 -13.54
CA VAL A 327 -1.49 -2.49 -14.72
C VAL A 327 -0.46 -1.47 -15.23
N THR A 328 -0.46 -1.20 -16.53
CA THR A 328 0.38 -0.13 -17.10
C THR A 328 -0.02 1.24 -16.56
N PHE A 329 0.92 2.17 -16.50
CA PHE A 329 0.62 3.52 -16.02
C PHE A 329 -0.48 4.19 -16.86
N LYS A 330 -0.42 4.01 -18.18
CA LYS A 330 -1.41 4.57 -19.12
C LYS A 330 -2.81 4.01 -18.90
N ASP A 331 -2.94 2.71 -18.67
CA ASP A 331 -4.24 2.08 -18.40
C ASP A 331 -4.80 2.48 -17.03
N GLY A 332 -3.94 2.57 -16.02
CA GLY A 332 -4.33 3.06 -14.70
C GLY A 332 -4.81 4.52 -14.71
N VAL A 333 -4.15 5.41 -15.48
CA VAL A 333 -4.58 6.80 -15.66
C VAL A 333 -5.96 6.85 -16.32
N ARG A 334 -6.18 6.08 -17.40
CA ARG A 334 -7.49 6.00 -18.07
C ARG A 334 -8.58 5.53 -17.12
N ALA A 335 -8.32 4.45 -16.37
CA ALA A 335 -9.30 3.89 -15.43
C ALA A 335 -9.73 4.89 -14.35
N ILE A 336 -8.84 5.81 -13.92
CA ILE A 336 -9.18 6.88 -12.98
C ILE A 336 -10.07 7.92 -13.65
N LEU A 337 -9.62 8.44 -14.79
CA LEU A 337 -10.25 9.59 -15.44
C LEU A 337 -11.61 9.25 -16.06
N ASP A 338 -11.79 8.02 -16.56
CA ASP A 338 -13.08 7.53 -17.07
C ASP A 338 -14.09 7.36 -15.93
N ARG A 339 -13.65 6.91 -14.76
CA ARG A 339 -14.51 6.77 -13.57
C ARG A 339 -14.97 8.14 -13.07
N GLU A 340 -14.08 9.13 -13.01
CA GLU A 340 -14.41 10.49 -12.57
C GLU A 340 -15.36 11.20 -13.54
N ALA A 341 -15.33 10.88 -14.83
CA ALA A 341 -16.27 11.40 -15.82
C ALA A 341 -17.69 10.79 -15.70
N SER A 342 -17.83 9.67 -14.99
CA SER A 342 -19.08 8.92 -14.82
C SER A 342 -19.80 9.23 -13.50
N THR A 343 -19.16 9.98 -12.59
CA THR A 343 -19.70 10.44 -11.30
C THR A 343 -20.06 11.92 -11.34
#